data_af9e26789f1fce84dec8512adcc49382
#
_entry.id   af9e26789f1fce84dec8512adcc49382
#
_cell.length_a   1.000
_cell.length_b   1.000
_cell.length_c   1.000
_cell.angle_alpha   90.00
_cell.angle_beta   90.00
_cell.angle_gamma   90.00
#
_symmetry.space_group_name_H-M   'P 1'
#
loop_
_entity.id
_entity.type
_entity.pdbx_description
1 polymer ?
#
loop_
_entity_poly.entity_id
_entity_poly.type
_entity_poly.pdbx_seq_one_letter_code
_entity_poly.pdbx_strand_id
1 'polypeptide(L)'
;MRKIEAHIKTQFGEIVVESENPQEILEMLEALPENFMEKVSSIVSSKIVPSKAQLKGIVEFTTEGPVIIARENLTHYEAIALILYNSEDRKSTAAQIKKLLDSSGIKCMVPARLNEMTKRGHVYKPDPNKPEFKLTVQGERWVEDEVLPRLRGKMS
;
A
#
# COMPACT_ATOMS: atom_id res chain seq x y z
N MET A 1 -19.40 -23.64 28.45
CA MET A 1 -18.01 -23.42 28.84
C MET A 1 -17.49 -22.17 28.20
N ARG A 2 -16.67 -21.42 28.93
CA ARG A 2 -16.13 -20.15 28.39
C ARG A 2 -14.96 -20.43 27.47
N LYS A 3 -15.02 -19.89 26.26
CA LYS A 3 -13.88 -19.88 25.37
C LYS A 3 -12.93 -18.77 25.80
N ILE A 4 -11.65 -19.08 25.79
CA ILE A 4 -10.59 -18.13 26.08
C ILE A 4 -9.97 -17.74 24.75
N GLU A 5 -9.81 -16.44 24.51
CA GLU A 5 -9.22 -15.92 23.28
C GLU A 5 -7.91 -15.21 23.59
N ALA A 6 -6.89 -15.51 22.81
CA ALA A 6 -5.64 -14.74 22.82
C ALA A 6 -5.58 -13.91 21.54
N HIS A 7 -5.47 -12.61 21.70
CA HIS A 7 -5.42 -11.64 20.58
C HIS A 7 -3.99 -11.17 20.41
N ILE A 8 -3.42 -11.43 19.23
CA ILE A 8 -2.06 -11.03 18.89
C ILE A 8 -2.13 -9.94 17.85
N LYS A 9 -1.75 -8.71 18.22
CA LYS A 9 -1.73 -7.58 17.29
C LYS A 9 -0.48 -7.66 16.42
N THR A 10 -0.68 -7.49 15.12
CA THR A 10 0.39 -7.54 14.12
C THR A 10 0.29 -6.33 13.20
N GLN A 11 1.29 -6.16 12.35
CA GLN A 11 1.30 -5.08 11.35
C GLN A 11 0.19 -5.22 10.31
N PHE A 12 -0.29 -6.44 10.07
CA PHE A 12 -1.31 -6.73 9.04
C PHE A 12 -2.71 -6.96 9.63
N GLY A 13 -2.87 -6.84 10.95
CA GLY A 13 -4.14 -7.05 11.61
C GLY A 13 -3.99 -7.79 12.93
N GLU A 14 -4.89 -8.70 13.20
CA GLU A 14 -4.95 -9.42 14.46
C GLU A 14 -5.09 -10.91 14.24
N ILE A 15 -4.30 -11.69 14.97
CA ILE A 15 -4.42 -13.17 15.01
C ILE A 15 -5.16 -13.52 16.29
N VAL A 16 -6.24 -14.29 16.17
CA VAL A 16 -7.02 -14.74 17.31
C VAL A 16 -6.86 -16.25 17.47
N VAL A 17 -6.44 -16.67 18.66
CA VAL A 17 -6.35 -18.08 19.03
C VAL A 17 -7.40 -18.36 20.09
N GLU A 18 -8.26 -19.33 19.85
CA GLU A 18 -9.34 -19.69 20.77
C GLU A 18 -9.15 -21.08 21.34
N SER A 19 -9.45 -21.24 22.64
CA SER A 19 -9.50 -22.54 23.29
C SER A 19 -10.30 -22.44 24.58
N GLU A 20 -10.83 -23.56 25.04
CA GLU A 20 -11.50 -23.63 26.34
C GLU A 20 -10.49 -23.75 27.48
N ASN A 21 -9.25 -24.12 27.17
CA ASN A 21 -8.20 -24.38 28.14
C ASN A 21 -7.01 -23.43 27.93
N PRO A 22 -6.63 -22.60 28.95
CA PRO A 22 -5.49 -21.70 28.83
C PRO A 22 -4.18 -22.42 28.48
N GLN A 23 -4.02 -23.64 28.95
CA GLN A 23 -2.82 -24.43 28.68
C GLN A 23 -2.68 -24.76 27.20
N GLU A 24 -3.79 -25.05 26.52
CA GLU A 24 -3.79 -25.28 25.06
C GLU A 24 -3.35 -24.03 24.28
N ILE A 25 -3.78 -22.85 24.73
CA ILE A 25 -3.37 -21.59 24.11
C ILE A 25 -1.86 -21.43 24.20
N LEU A 26 -1.28 -21.68 25.37
CA LEU A 26 0.17 -21.60 25.56
C LEU A 26 0.90 -22.63 24.69
N GLU A 27 0.40 -23.83 24.60
CA GLU A 27 0.98 -24.87 23.76
C GLU A 27 0.93 -24.50 22.28
N MET A 28 -0.18 -23.94 21.82
CA MET A 28 -0.31 -23.46 20.45
C MET A 28 0.68 -22.35 20.14
N LEU A 29 0.86 -21.39 21.06
CA LEU A 29 1.81 -20.29 20.88
C LEU A 29 3.26 -20.79 20.88
N GLU A 30 3.59 -21.75 21.75
CA GLU A 30 4.93 -22.34 21.80
C GLU A 30 5.25 -23.19 20.57
N ALA A 31 4.22 -23.79 19.98
CA ALA A 31 4.38 -24.61 18.77
C ALA A 31 4.60 -23.80 17.50
N LEU A 32 4.40 -22.49 17.54
CA LEU A 32 4.61 -21.62 16.37
C LEU A 32 6.10 -21.59 16.00
N PRO A 33 6.44 -21.78 14.71
CA PRO A 33 7.84 -21.67 14.28
C PRO A 33 8.34 -20.22 14.42
N GLU A 34 9.65 -20.06 14.59
CA GLU A 34 10.28 -18.74 14.76
C GLU A 34 9.94 -17.78 13.65
N ASN A 35 9.79 -18.27 12.42
CA ASN A 35 9.47 -17.45 11.26
C ASN A 35 7.98 -17.42 10.92
N PHE A 36 7.11 -17.84 11.85
CA PHE A 36 5.67 -17.89 11.62
C PHE A 36 5.09 -16.52 11.24
N MET A 37 5.47 -15.48 11.96
CA MET A 37 4.96 -14.12 11.70
C MET A 37 5.39 -13.62 10.32
N GLU A 38 6.60 -13.93 9.90
CA GLU A 38 7.09 -13.59 8.57
C GLU A 38 6.31 -14.31 7.48
N LYS A 39 6.04 -15.60 7.68
CA LYS A 39 5.25 -16.40 6.73
C LYS A 39 3.83 -15.90 6.62
N VAL A 40 3.18 -15.60 7.74
CA VAL A 40 1.82 -15.08 7.75
C VAL A 40 1.78 -13.69 7.08
N SER A 41 2.73 -12.84 7.39
CA SER A 41 2.84 -11.51 6.79
C SER A 41 2.98 -11.61 5.26
N SER A 42 3.81 -12.53 4.77
CA SER A 42 4.00 -12.78 3.35
C SER A 42 2.72 -13.25 2.67
N ILE A 43 2.00 -14.19 3.29
CA ILE A 43 0.74 -14.72 2.75
C ILE A 43 -0.34 -13.64 2.72
N VAL A 44 -0.48 -12.89 3.81
CA VAL A 44 -1.47 -11.82 3.93
C VAL A 44 -1.20 -10.72 2.91
N SER A 45 0.07 -10.31 2.77
CA SER A 45 0.47 -9.30 1.78
C SER A 45 0.13 -9.73 0.36
N SER A 46 0.32 -11.02 0.04
CA SER A 46 0.00 -11.54 -1.30
C SER A 46 -1.50 -11.55 -1.60
N LYS A 47 -2.36 -11.49 -0.56
CA LYS A 47 -3.82 -11.56 -0.71
C LYS A 47 -4.51 -10.21 -0.59
N ILE A 48 -3.98 -9.32 0.24
CA ILE A 48 -4.60 -8.02 0.56
C ILE A 48 -4.10 -6.92 -0.38
N VAL A 49 -2.82 -6.94 -0.72
CA VAL A 49 -2.27 -6.02 -1.73
C VAL A 49 -2.75 -6.50 -3.10
N PRO A 50 -3.13 -5.57 -4.03
CA PRO A 50 -3.38 -5.97 -5.41
C PRO A 50 -2.25 -6.89 -5.82
N SER A 51 -2.57 -8.09 -6.27
CA SER A 51 -1.53 -9.08 -6.56
C SER A 51 -0.46 -8.41 -7.41
N LYS A 52 0.80 -8.76 -7.19
CA LYS A 52 1.90 -8.26 -8.02
C LYS A 52 1.58 -8.42 -9.51
N ALA A 53 0.73 -9.39 -9.86
CA ALA A 53 0.25 -9.60 -11.21
C ALA A 53 -0.59 -8.43 -11.74
N GLN A 54 -1.38 -7.75 -10.89
CA GLN A 54 -2.18 -6.60 -11.29
C GLN A 54 -1.34 -5.35 -11.58
N LEU A 55 -0.17 -5.28 -10.97
CA LEU A 55 0.78 -4.17 -11.12
C LEU A 55 1.89 -4.48 -12.12
N LYS A 56 1.94 -5.72 -12.61
CA LYS A 56 2.96 -6.16 -13.55
C LYS A 56 2.92 -5.31 -14.82
N GLY A 57 4.07 -4.74 -15.18
CA GLY A 57 4.18 -3.85 -16.32
C GLY A 57 3.74 -2.42 -16.06
N ILE A 58 3.20 -2.13 -14.88
CA ILE A 58 2.77 -0.78 -14.49
C ILE A 58 3.74 -0.19 -13.47
N VAL A 59 4.02 -0.93 -12.40
CA VAL A 59 4.89 -0.49 -11.32
C VAL A 59 5.90 -1.59 -11.01
N GLU A 60 7.14 -1.19 -10.77
CA GLU A 60 8.20 -2.07 -10.29
C GLU A 60 8.67 -1.56 -8.93
N PHE A 61 8.85 -2.48 -7.99
CA PHE A 61 9.28 -2.13 -6.64
C PHE A 61 10.81 -2.20 -6.55
N THR A 62 11.41 -1.07 -6.20
CA THR A 62 12.86 -0.93 -6.02
C THR A 62 13.19 -0.76 -4.54
N THR A 63 14.48 -0.77 -4.20
CA THR A 63 14.93 -0.50 -2.83
C THR A 63 14.53 0.90 -2.34
N GLU A 64 14.31 1.83 -3.26
CA GLU A 64 13.90 3.21 -2.93
C GLU A 64 12.39 3.38 -2.88
N GLY A 65 11.64 2.45 -3.45
CA GLY A 65 10.18 2.48 -3.50
C GLY A 65 9.63 2.11 -4.87
N PRO A 66 8.33 2.35 -5.09
CA PRO A 66 7.70 2.01 -6.36
C PRO A 66 8.13 2.96 -7.48
N VAL A 67 8.42 2.39 -8.65
CA VAL A 67 8.80 3.14 -9.85
C VAL A 67 7.81 2.78 -10.96
N ILE A 68 7.32 3.77 -11.70
CA ILE A 68 6.37 3.55 -12.79
C ILE A 68 7.13 3.13 -14.04
N ILE A 69 6.79 1.97 -14.58
CA ILE A 69 7.39 1.43 -15.80
C ILE A 69 6.42 1.40 -16.98
N ALA A 70 5.13 1.70 -16.74
CA ALA A 70 4.15 1.81 -17.81
C ALA A 70 4.54 2.91 -18.79
N ARG A 71 4.49 2.60 -20.11
CA ARG A 71 4.86 3.53 -21.17
C ARG A 71 3.68 4.32 -21.72
N GLU A 72 2.52 4.14 -21.11
CA GLU A 72 1.31 4.86 -21.49
C GLU A 72 1.37 6.32 -21.05
N ASN A 73 0.61 7.17 -21.74
CA ASN A 73 0.47 8.56 -21.35
C ASN A 73 -0.27 8.67 -20.03
N LEU A 74 0.47 9.01 -19.00
CA LEU A 74 -0.07 9.25 -17.66
C LEU A 74 -0.13 10.75 -17.41
N THR A 75 -1.22 11.21 -16.82
CA THR A 75 -1.25 12.56 -16.26
C THR A 75 -0.35 12.60 -15.03
N HIS A 76 0.13 13.77 -14.65
CA HIS A 76 0.93 13.91 -13.44
C HIS A 76 0.16 13.48 -12.19
N TYR A 77 -1.16 13.71 -12.19
CA TYR A 77 -2.05 13.29 -11.09
C TYR A 77 -2.08 11.76 -10.96
N GLU A 78 -2.22 11.08 -12.08
CA GLU A 78 -2.22 9.61 -12.12
C GLU A 78 -0.88 9.05 -11.67
N ALA A 79 0.22 9.64 -12.12
CA ALA A 79 1.56 9.20 -11.73
C ALA A 79 1.80 9.36 -10.23
N ILE A 80 1.44 10.52 -9.66
CA ILE A 80 1.55 10.75 -8.22
C ILE A 80 0.68 9.77 -7.43
N ALA A 81 -0.55 9.56 -7.88
CA ALA A 81 -1.48 8.64 -7.23
C ALA A 81 -0.95 7.20 -7.25
N LEU A 82 -0.34 6.76 -8.35
CA LEU A 82 0.27 5.43 -8.44
C LEU A 82 1.44 5.27 -7.46
N ILE A 83 2.28 6.29 -7.34
CA ILE A 83 3.38 6.27 -6.37
C ILE A 83 2.84 6.17 -4.95
N LEU A 84 1.86 6.98 -4.59
CA LEU A 84 1.25 6.94 -3.26
C LEU A 84 0.54 5.61 -2.99
N TYR A 85 -0.22 5.12 -3.96
CA TYR A 85 -0.95 3.85 -3.84
C TYR A 85 -0.02 2.67 -3.53
N ASN A 86 1.20 2.71 -4.06
CA ASN A 86 2.19 1.64 -3.90
C ASN A 86 3.23 1.94 -2.84
N SER A 87 3.13 3.07 -2.15
CA SER A 87 4.03 3.43 -1.06
C SER A 87 3.59 2.78 0.24
N GLU A 88 4.53 2.61 1.17
CA GLU A 88 4.26 2.07 2.48
C GLU A 88 3.21 2.93 3.20
N ASP A 89 2.19 2.30 3.78
CA ASP A 89 1.05 2.94 4.42
C ASP A 89 0.31 3.93 3.50
N ARG A 90 0.53 3.83 2.19
CA ARG A 90 -0.07 4.68 1.16
C ARG A 90 0.23 6.16 1.35
N LYS A 91 1.38 6.47 1.94
CA LYS A 91 1.81 7.83 2.20
C LYS A 91 3.27 8.06 1.77
N SER A 92 3.58 9.31 1.43
CA SER A 92 4.93 9.72 1.04
C SER A 92 5.05 11.23 1.09
N THR A 93 6.27 11.73 1.18
CA THR A 93 6.54 13.17 1.11
C THR A 93 6.63 13.62 -0.35
N ALA A 94 6.44 14.93 -0.59
CA ALA A 94 6.60 15.49 -1.94
C ALA A 94 8.00 15.20 -2.50
N ALA A 95 9.04 15.29 -1.65
CA ALA A 95 10.42 15.02 -2.07
C ALA A 95 10.62 13.57 -2.50
N GLN A 96 10.05 12.62 -1.76
CA GLN A 96 10.11 11.19 -2.10
C GLN A 96 9.36 10.88 -3.38
N ILE A 97 8.17 11.45 -3.54
CA ILE A 97 7.36 11.30 -4.75
C ILE A 97 8.14 11.82 -5.96
N LYS A 98 8.74 13.00 -5.84
CA LYS A 98 9.55 13.59 -6.92
C LYS A 98 10.70 12.67 -7.30
N LYS A 99 11.43 12.14 -6.32
CA LYS A 99 12.55 11.24 -6.55
C LYS A 99 12.11 9.98 -7.32
N LEU A 100 10.98 9.39 -6.92
CA LEU A 100 10.44 8.20 -7.57
C LEU A 100 9.93 8.50 -8.97
N LEU A 101 9.33 9.66 -9.20
CA LEU A 101 8.90 10.09 -10.53
C LEU A 101 10.11 10.36 -11.43
N ASP A 102 11.16 10.98 -10.92
CA ASP A 102 12.40 11.18 -11.69
C ASP A 102 12.98 9.83 -12.10
N SER A 103 13.00 8.85 -11.20
CA SER A 103 13.42 7.48 -11.50
C SER A 103 12.52 6.78 -12.52
N SER A 104 11.27 7.24 -12.63
CA SER A 104 10.30 6.74 -13.62
C SER A 104 10.38 7.47 -14.95
N GLY A 105 11.25 8.48 -15.06
CA GLY A 105 11.37 9.30 -16.26
C GLY A 105 10.27 10.35 -16.39
N ILE A 106 9.58 10.66 -15.31
CA ILE A 106 8.45 11.62 -15.31
C ILE A 106 8.87 12.88 -14.58
N LYS A 107 8.91 14.00 -15.30
CA LYS A 107 9.19 15.31 -14.71
C LYS A 107 7.88 16.00 -14.34
N CYS A 108 7.75 16.38 -13.07
CA CYS A 108 6.49 16.89 -12.53
C CYS A 108 6.75 17.90 -11.41
N MET A 109 5.93 18.94 -11.37
CA MET A 109 5.90 19.90 -10.26
C MET A 109 5.07 19.31 -9.12
N VAL A 110 5.67 18.43 -8.35
CA VAL A 110 4.95 17.61 -7.35
C VAL A 110 4.19 18.46 -6.32
N PRO A 111 4.77 19.48 -5.68
CA PRO A 111 4.02 20.26 -4.69
C PRO A 111 2.76 20.92 -5.27
N ALA A 112 2.84 21.47 -6.48
CA ALA A 112 1.70 22.10 -7.13
C ALA A 112 0.60 21.07 -7.44
N ARG A 113 0.98 19.89 -7.93
CA ARG A 113 0.03 18.82 -8.25
C ARG A 113 -0.63 18.25 -6.99
N LEU A 114 0.14 18.07 -5.93
CA LEU A 114 -0.41 17.61 -4.63
C LEU A 114 -1.43 18.62 -4.09
N ASN A 115 -1.17 19.91 -4.23
CA ASN A 115 -2.10 20.95 -3.80
C ASN A 115 -3.42 20.85 -4.58
N GLU A 116 -3.36 20.66 -5.88
CA GLU A 116 -4.54 20.46 -6.72
C GLU A 116 -5.29 19.18 -6.36
N MET A 117 -4.57 18.09 -6.10
CA MET A 117 -5.16 16.80 -5.71
C MET A 117 -5.83 16.88 -4.33
N THR A 118 -5.28 17.69 -3.43
CA THR A 118 -5.91 17.97 -2.13
C THR A 118 -7.25 18.66 -2.34
N LYS A 119 -7.30 19.65 -3.23
CA LYS A 119 -8.55 20.35 -3.55
C LYS A 119 -9.59 19.43 -4.19
N ARG A 120 -9.15 18.45 -4.97
CA ARG A 120 -10.03 17.46 -5.60
C ARG A 120 -10.48 16.35 -4.63
N GLY A 121 -9.90 16.29 -3.44
CA GLY A 121 -10.24 15.27 -2.45
C GLY A 121 -9.55 13.92 -2.67
N HIS A 122 -8.50 13.86 -3.46
CA HIS A 122 -7.76 12.62 -3.74
C HIS A 122 -6.62 12.36 -2.76
N VAL A 123 -6.03 13.42 -2.20
CA VAL A 123 -4.96 13.31 -1.20
C VAL A 123 -5.20 14.25 -0.04
N TYR A 124 -4.56 13.96 1.07
CA TYR A 124 -4.63 14.79 2.27
C TYR A 124 -3.37 14.59 3.11
N LYS A 125 -3.13 15.48 4.06
CA LYS A 125 -2.08 15.33 5.05
C LYS A 125 -2.69 14.72 6.31
N PRO A 126 -2.34 13.46 6.68
CA PRO A 126 -2.85 12.86 7.92
C PRO A 126 -2.47 13.65 9.17
N ASP A 127 -1.27 14.23 9.16
CA ASP A 127 -0.77 15.08 10.22
C ASP A 127 -0.30 16.41 9.60
N PRO A 128 -0.99 17.55 9.90
CA PRO A 128 -0.62 18.84 9.32
C PRO A 128 0.82 19.28 9.64
N ASN A 129 1.40 18.75 10.72
CA ASN A 129 2.75 19.09 11.15
C ASN A 129 3.84 18.24 10.49
N LYS A 130 3.45 17.23 9.72
CA LYS A 130 4.37 16.35 8.99
C LYS A 130 4.27 16.58 7.48
N PRO A 131 5.36 16.35 6.74
CA PRO A 131 5.38 16.61 5.30
C PRO A 131 4.73 15.50 4.45
N GLU A 132 4.19 14.46 5.06
CA GLU A 132 3.64 13.31 4.35
C GLU A 132 2.23 13.55 3.86
N PHE A 133 1.98 13.12 2.60
CA PHE A 133 0.65 13.09 1.98
C PHE A 133 0.18 11.65 1.88
N LYS A 134 -1.12 11.45 1.92
CA LYS A 134 -1.75 10.13 1.82
C LYS A 134 -2.94 10.21 0.87
N LEU A 135 -3.23 9.10 0.17
CA LEU A 135 -4.45 9.00 -0.63
C LEU A 135 -5.67 8.93 0.30
N THR A 136 -6.73 9.64 -0.08
CA THR A 136 -8.04 9.47 0.56
C THR A 136 -8.66 8.17 0.07
N VAL A 137 -9.74 7.72 0.69
CA VAL A 137 -10.52 6.56 0.19
C VAL A 137 -10.96 6.81 -1.25
N GLN A 138 -11.40 8.04 -1.54
CA GLN A 138 -11.79 8.43 -2.89
C GLN A 138 -10.62 8.34 -3.87
N GLY A 139 -9.43 8.77 -3.44
CA GLY A 139 -8.21 8.68 -4.27
C GLY A 139 -7.81 7.23 -4.53
N GLU A 140 -7.91 6.37 -3.53
CA GLU A 140 -7.63 4.94 -3.70
C GLU A 140 -8.60 4.28 -4.68
N ARG A 141 -9.89 4.59 -4.56
CA ARG A 141 -10.92 4.08 -5.49
C ARG A 141 -10.69 4.56 -6.91
N TRP A 142 -10.29 5.80 -7.07
CA TRP A 142 -9.97 6.35 -8.38
C TRP A 142 -8.84 5.54 -9.05
N VAL A 143 -7.78 5.23 -8.30
CA VAL A 143 -6.68 4.40 -8.81
C VAL A 143 -7.18 3.00 -9.17
N GLU A 144 -7.93 2.37 -8.27
CA GLU A 144 -8.40 1.00 -8.46
C GLU A 144 -9.43 0.85 -9.58
N ASP A 145 -10.35 1.79 -9.71
CA ASP A 145 -11.48 1.69 -10.62
C ASP A 145 -11.22 2.32 -11.99
N GLU A 146 -10.35 3.30 -12.08
CA GLU A 146 -10.12 4.04 -13.33
C GLU A 146 -8.68 3.94 -13.85
N VAL A 147 -7.70 4.24 -13.01
CA VAL A 147 -6.30 4.33 -13.46
C VAL A 147 -5.73 2.94 -13.81
N LEU A 148 -5.79 2.01 -12.87
CA LEU A 148 -5.24 0.66 -13.09
C LEU A 148 -5.96 -0.11 -14.21
N PRO A 149 -7.31 -0.11 -14.29
CA PRO A 149 -7.99 -0.82 -15.38
C PRO A 149 -7.63 -0.24 -16.75
N ARG A 150 -7.51 1.06 -16.88
CA ARG A 150 -7.13 1.71 -18.13
C ARG A 150 -5.73 1.29 -18.57
N LEU A 151 -4.78 1.26 -17.65
CA LEU A 151 -3.40 0.88 -17.95
C LEU A 151 -3.31 -0.61 -18.30
N ARG A 152 -4.02 -1.48 -17.57
CA ARG A 152 -4.06 -2.92 -17.86
C ARG A 152 -4.70 -3.22 -19.20
N GLY A 153 -5.77 -2.51 -19.54
CA GLY A 153 -6.49 -2.72 -20.80
C GLY A 153 -5.66 -2.45 -22.04
N LYS A 154 -4.67 -1.55 -21.96
CA LYS A 154 -3.78 -1.21 -23.06
C LYS A 154 -2.56 -2.12 -23.18
N MET A 155 -2.34 -2.99 -22.19
CA MET A 155 -1.20 -3.88 -22.14
C MET A 155 -1.49 -5.31 -22.62
N SER A 156 -2.73 -5.57 -22.93
CA SER A 156 -3.16 -6.89 -23.42
C SER A 156 -2.92 -7.03 -24.92
#